data_3ab6e3420684700d821e49a7f5c6551b
#
_entry.id   3ab6e3420684700d821e49a7f5c6551b
#
_cell.length_a   1.000
_cell.length_b   1.000
_cell.length_c   1.000
_cell.angle_alpha   90.00
_cell.angle_beta   90.00
_cell.angle_gamma   90.00
#
_symmetry.space_group_name_H-M   'P 1'
#
loop_
_entity.id
_entity.type
_entity.pdbx_description
1 polymer ?
#
loop_
_entity_poly.entity_id
_entity_poly.type
_entity_poly.pdbx_seq_one_letter_code
_entity_poly.pdbx_strand_id
1 'polypeptide(L)'
;MNILPENISSASVEDHSRAQNWDRNDQADRESSAASIYAQGGLSRLQTYAANQDLGKKVTASWRAALAMRDAGPPAMLRRVRTNIVQSIRAFRTSDLAEAANELGQHFVYAACTNANTKGEVLEAIANAYMFTKQQAKNFDPLLDALTTLVDKAGPQPGFVVVLEGLPCTQKFDKEARETLLDVFRDAVEFWSERRVPYRVFYSFA
;
A
#
# COMPACT_ATOMS: atom_id res chain seq x y z
N MET A 1 -56.25 -53.33 -29.05
CA MET A 1 -57.31 -52.36 -29.45
C MET A 1 -56.60 -51.00 -29.57
N ASN A 2 -56.45 -50.59 -30.83
CA ASN A 2 -56.07 -49.28 -31.33
C ASN A 2 -56.87 -48.13 -30.67
N ILE A 3 -56.25 -47.04 -30.38
CA ILE A 3 -56.72 -45.72 -30.85
C ILE A 3 -55.54 -44.73 -30.67
N LEU A 4 -54.96 -44.29 -31.79
CA LEU A 4 -54.25 -43.01 -31.98
C LEU A 4 -55.31 -41.90 -32.10
N PRO A 5 -54.99 -40.68 -31.74
CA PRO A 5 -55.46 -39.52 -32.50
C PRO A 5 -54.29 -38.75 -33.13
N GLU A 6 -54.38 -38.58 -34.43
CA GLU A 6 -53.79 -37.53 -35.24
C GLU A 6 -54.27 -36.15 -34.74
N ASN A 7 -53.40 -35.22 -34.70
CA ASN A 7 -53.50 -33.81 -35.14
C ASN A 7 -52.56 -32.90 -34.32
N ILE A 8 -51.31 -32.85 -34.72
CA ILE A 8 -50.45 -31.69 -34.44
C ILE A 8 -49.75 -31.33 -35.75
N SER A 9 -50.45 -30.63 -36.62
CA SER A 9 -49.83 -30.01 -37.80
C SER A 9 -50.64 -28.75 -38.11
N SER A 10 -50.14 -27.63 -37.77
CA SER A 10 -50.29 -26.31 -38.39
C SER A 10 -49.82 -25.11 -37.51
N ALA A 11 -49.67 -25.30 -36.21
CA ALA A 11 -49.30 -24.17 -35.34
C ALA A 11 -47.79 -23.86 -35.28
N SER A 12 -46.92 -24.79 -35.74
CA SER A 12 -45.46 -24.61 -35.56
C SER A 12 -44.77 -23.87 -36.72
N VAL A 13 -45.40 -23.67 -37.85
CA VAL A 13 -44.79 -23.02 -39.04
C VAL A 13 -45.04 -21.50 -39.03
N GLU A 14 -46.19 -21.05 -38.51
CA GLU A 14 -46.49 -19.61 -38.39
C GLU A 14 -45.72 -18.94 -37.28
N ASP A 15 -45.38 -19.67 -36.23
CA ASP A 15 -44.63 -19.10 -35.09
C ASP A 15 -43.13 -18.87 -35.40
N HIS A 16 -42.54 -19.74 -36.25
CA HIS A 16 -41.14 -19.55 -36.69
C HIS A 16 -40.98 -18.38 -37.68
N SER A 17 -41.95 -18.10 -38.52
CA SER A 17 -41.91 -16.96 -39.44
C SER A 17 -42.18 -15.64 -38.75
N ARG A 18 -42.94 -15.62 -37.67
CA ARG A 18 -43.13 -14.44 -36.81
C ARG A 18 -41.89 -14.12 -36.00
N ALA A 19 -41.23 -15.10 -35.41
CA ALA A 19 -40.00 -14.92 -34.66
C ALA A 19 -38.85 -14.37 -35.53
N GLN A 20 -38.72 -14.90 -36.78
CA GLN A 20 -37.69 -14.42 -37.71
C GLN A 20 -37.96 -12.99 -38.24
N ASN A 21 -39.23 -12.56 -38.27
CA ASN A 21 -39.58 -11.20 -38.66
C ASN A 21 -39.35 -10.16 -37.53
N TRP A 22 -39.48 -10.56 -36.28
CA TRP A 22 -39.16 -9.71 -35.14
C TRP A 22 -37.67 -9.45 -35.07
N ASP A 23 -36.83 -10.49 -35.21
CA ASP A 23 -35.37 -10.33 -35.14
C ASP A 23 -34.82 -9.46 -36.28
N ARG A 24 -35.44 -9.55 -37.48
CA ARG A 24 -35.02 -8.78 -38.67
C ARG A 24 -35.38 -7.29 -38.57
N ASN A 25 -36.53 -6.98 -38.00
CA ASN A 25 -36.95 -5.58 -37.74
C ASN A 25 -36.11 -4.93 -36.61
N ASP A 26 -35.84 -5.67 -35.53
CA ASP A 26 -34.99 -5.19 -34.44
C ASP A 26 -33.55 -4.95 -34.90
N GLN A 27 -33.04 -5.75 -35.83
CA GLN A 27 -31.69 -5.58 -36.36
C GLN A 27 -31.63 -4.40 -37.36
N ALA A 28 -32.65 -4.18 -38.17
CA ALA A 28 -32.74 -3.05 -39.09
C ALA A 28 -32.92 -1.72 -38.31
N ASP A 29 -33.68 -1.70 -37.23
CA ASP A 29 -33.86 -0.53 -36.38
C ASP A 29 -32.56 -0.22 -35.58
N ARG A 30 -31.82 -1.24 -35.18
CA ARG A 30 -30.50 -1.05 -34.50
C ARG A 30 -29.44 -0.53 -35.49
N GLU A 31 -29.43 -1.05 -36.73
CA GLU A 31 -28.50 -0.58 -37.77
C GLU A 31 -28.86 0.85 -38.24
N SER A 32 -30.14 1.17 -38.39
CA SER A 32 -30.61 2.51 -38.72
C SER A 32 -30.34 3.52 -37.59
N SER A 33 -30.55 3.13 -36.32
CA SER A 33 -30.17 3.95 -35.15
C SER A 33 -28.67 4.13 -35.06
N ALA A 34 -27.88 3.09 -35.30
CA ALA A 34 -26.42 3.18 -35.30
C ALA A 34 -25.93 4.09 -36.45
N ALA A 35 -26.46 3.92 -37.67
CA ALA A 35 -26.11 4.75 -38.83
C ALA A 35 -26.50 6.22 -38.63
N SER A 36 -27.65 6.50 -38.01
CA SER A 36 -28.08 7.87 -37.66
C SER A 36 -27.20 8.51 -36.62
N ILE A 37 -26.77 7.75 -35.61
CA ILE A 37 -25.80 8.21 -34.60
C ILE A 37 -24.43 8.47 -35.24
N TYR A 38 -24.04 7.68 -36.26
CA TYR A 38 -22.82 7.87 -37.03
C TYR A 38 -22.86 9.08 -37.97
N ALA A 39 -24.01 9.36 -38.59
CA ALA A 39 -24.14 10.46 -39.55
C ALA A 39 -24.29 11.86 -38.89
N GLN A 40 -24.95 11.95 -37.74
CA GLN A 40 -25.09 13.20 -37.00
C GLN A 40 -23.89 13.52 -36.10
N GLY A 41 -23.02 12.53 -35.84
CA GLY A 41 -21.89 12.60 -34.90
C GLY A 41 -20.54 12.97 -35.51
N GLY A 42 -20.41 13.12 -36.82
CA GLY A 42 -19.11 13.31 -37.48
C GLY A 42 -18.34 14.55 -37.03
N LEU A 43 -18.97 15.68 -36.94
CA LEU A 43 -18.33 16.93 -36.48
C LEU A 43 -18.25 16.99 -34.94
N SER A 44 -19.27 16.53 -34.22
CA SER A 44 -19.23 16.50 -32.78
C SER A 44 -18.22 15.48 -32.24
N ARG A 45 -17.97 14.37 -32.96
CA ARG A 45 -16.94 13.37 -32.60
C ARG A 45 -15.52 13.91 -32.77
N LEU A 46 -15.25 14.67 -33.83
CA LEU A 46 -13.95 15.29 -34.03
C LEU A 46 -13.68 16.36 -32.94
N GLN A 47 -14.70 17.10 -32.54
CA GLN A 47 -14.62 18.05 -31.44
C GLN A 47 -14.46 17.33 -30.08
N THR A 48 -15.18 16.21 -29.87
CA THR A 48 -15.04 15.39 -28.67
C THR A 48 -13.69 14.69 -28.63
N TYR A 49 -13.18 14.24 -29.80
CA TYR A 49 -11.84 13.61 -29.87
C TYR A 49 -10.73 14.62 -29.63
N ALA A 50 -10.84 15.84 -30.15
CA ALA A 50 -9.90 16.94 -29.88
C ALA A 50 -9.95 17.37 -28.40
N ALA A 51 -11.15 17.51 -27.83
CA ALA A 51 -11.33 17.80 -26.43
C ALA A 51 -10.79 16.66 -25.52
N ASN A 52 -10.96 15.39 -25.92
CA ASN A 52 -10.39 14.25 -25.20
C ASN A 52 -8.87 14.17 -25.32
N GLN A 53 -8.29 14.62 -26.45
CA GLN A 53 -6.81 14.73 -26.56
C GLN A 53 -6.26 15.83 -25.64
N ASP A 54 -6.95 16.95 -25.53
CA ASP A 54 -6.55 18.03 -24.61
C ASP A 54 -6.79 17.66 -23.14
N LEU A 55 -7.88 16.93 -22.84
CA LEU A 55 -8.08 16.31 -21.54
C LEU A 55 -6.98 15.28 -21.25
N GLY A 56 -6.64 14.44 -22.21
CA GLY A 56 -5.55 13.47 -22.12
C GLY A 56 -4.21 14.15 -21.83
N LYS A 57 -3.90 15.27 -22.49
CA LYS A 57 -2.69 16.05 -22.22
C LYS A 57 -2.71 16.70 -20.84
N LYS A 58 -3.85 17.23 -20.39
CA LYS A 58 -4.03 17.81 -19.05
C LYS A 58 -3.94 16.75 -17.98
N VAL A 59 -4.55 15.57 -18.20
CA VAL A 59 -4.47 14.42 -17.31
C VAL A 59 -3.03 13.91 -17.22
N THR A 60 -2.32 13.74 -18.34
CA THR A 60 -0.91 13.32 -18.33
C THR A 60 0.02 14.35 -17.69
N ALA A 61 -0.23 15.64 -17.86
CA ALA A 61 0.51 16.71 -17.19
C ALA A 61 0.23 16.71 -15.68
N SER A 62 -1.02 16.53 -15.27
CA SER A 62 -1.42 16.39 -13.87
C SER A 62 -0.81 15.14 -13.22
N TRP A 63 -0.79 13.99 -13.93
CA TRP A 63 -0.12 12.77 -13.48
C TRP A 63 1.40 12.94 -13.36
N ARG A 64 2.04 13.66 -14.32
CA ARG A 64 3.47 13.98 -14.26
C ARG A 64 3.79 14.91 -13.10
N ALA A 65 2.95 15.90 -12.85
CA ALA A 65 3.08 16.79 -11.70
C ALA A 65 2.88 16.03 -10.38
N ALA A 66 1.88 15.15 -10.30
CA ALA A 66 1.65 14.30 -9.14
C ALA A 66 2.80 13.28 -8.91
N LEU A 67 3.35 12.71 -9.99
CA LEU A 67 4.55 11.87 -9.93
C LEU A 67 5.78 12.69 -9.49
N ALA A 68 5.97 13.89 -10.02
CA ALA A 68 7.07 14.76 -9.62
C ALA A 68 6.94 15.21 -8.15
N MET A 69 5.72 15.45 -7.65
CA MET A 69 5.47 15.71 -6.23
C MET A 69 5.74 14.48 -5.36
N ARG A 70 5.38 13.27 -5.82
CA ARG A 70 5.73 12.01 -5.14
C ARG A 70 7.25 11.77 -5.10
N ASP A 71 7.98 12.29 -6.09
CA ASP A 71 9.45 12.16 -6.17
C ASP A 71 10.21 13.30 -5.47
N ALA A 72 9.53 14.35 -5.00
CA ALA A 72 10.13 15.51 -4.35
C ALA A 72 9.86 15.61 -2.83
N GLY A 73 8.93 14.80 -2.30
CA GLY A 73 8.51 14.84 -0.89
C GLY A 73 9.28 13.89 0.04
N PRO A 74 8.87 13.82 1.32
CA PRO A 74 9.42 12.90 2.31
C PRO A 74 9.52 11.44 1.84
N PRO A 75 8.56 10.88 1.06
CA PRO A 75 8.68 9.52 0.52
C PRO A 75 9.85 9.34 -0.42
N ALA A 76 10.20 10.35 -1.23
CA ALA A 76 11.36 10.29 -2.13
C ALA A 76 12.66 10.21 -1.36
N MET A 77 12.75 10.93 -0.23
CA MET A 77 13.91 10.83 0.66
C MET A 77 14.05 9.43 1.24
N LEU A 78 12.95 8.85 1.72
CA LEU A 78 12.94 7.51 2.31
C LEU A 78 13.23 6.41 1.28
N ARG A 79 12.79 6.56 0.02
CA ARG A 79 13.11 5.63 -1.08
C ARG A 79 14.58 5.61 -1.43
N ARG A 80 15.32 6.69 -1.20
CA ARG A 80 16.78 6.77 -1.41
C ARG A 80 17.57 6.13 -0.28
N VAL A 81 16.95 5.93 0.90
CA VAL A 81 17.57 5.21 2.01
C VAL A 81 17.49 3.72 1.76
N ARG A 82 18.56 2.98 2.03
CA ARG A 82 18.57 1.51 1.95
C ARG A 82 17.38 0.94 2.73
N THR A 83 16.79 -0.11 2.18
CA THR A 83 15.56 -0.69 2.75
C THR A 83 15.77 -1.33 4.11
N ASN A 84 16.95 -1.86 4.36
CA ASN A 84 17.28 -2.59 5.59
C ASN A 84 18.52 -1.96 6.20
N ILE A 85 18.33 -1.09 7.21
CA ILE A 85 19.41 -0.30 7.81
C ILE A 85 19.04 0.18 9.22
N VAL A 86 20.08 0.29 10.05
CA VAL A 86 20.07 1.02 11.34
C VAL A 86 21.00 2.23 11.20
N GLN A 87 20.48 3.44 11.32
CA GLN A 87 21.26 4.66 11.13
C GLN A 87 20.80 5.81 12.03
N SER A 88 21.67 6.79 12.20
CA SER A 88 21.32 8.04 12.91
C SER A 88 20.31 8.87 12.10
N ILE A 89 19.34 9.47 12.80
CA ILE A 89 18.28 10.31 12.22
C ILE A 89 18.76 11.66 11.68
N ARG A 90 20.02 12.03 11.87
CA ARG A 90 20.60 13.38 11.62
C ARG A 90 20.12 14.11 10.35
N ALA A 91 19.77 13.37 9.29
CA ALA A 91 19.36 13.93 8.01
C ALA A 91 17.84 14.01 7.85
N PHE A 92 17.06 13.54 8.81
CA PHE A 92 15.61 13.40 8.71
C PHE A 92 14.91 14.03 9.90
N ARG A 93 13.70 14.54 9.66
CA ARG A 93 12.76 14.89 10.73
C ARG A 93 11.86 13.70 10.99
N THR A 94 11.49 13.49 12.24
CA THR A 94 10.56 12.41 12.64
C THR A 94 9.22 12.53 11.91
N SER A 95 8.71 13.77 11.73
CA SER A 95 7.49 14.03 10.96
C SER A 95 7.57 13.56 9.50
N ASP A 96 8.71 13.84 8.84
CA ASP A 96 8.91 13.49 7.44
C ASP A 96 9.00 11.96 7.26
N LEU A 97 9.60 11.27 8.25
CA LEU A 97 9.65 9.80 8.26
C LEU A 97 8.26 9.19 8.48
N ALA A 98 7.42 9.79 9.35
CA ALA A 98 6.06 9.34 9.59
C ALA A 98 5.19 9.51 8.34
N GLU A 99 5.27 10.68 7.68
CA GLU A 99 4.57 10.95 6.42
C GLU A 99 5.01 9.99 5.32
N ALA A 100 6.33 9.80 5.15
CA ALA A 100 6.88 8.88 4.18
C ALA A 100 6.46 7.42 4.42
N ALA A 101 6.44 6.98 5.67
CA ALA A 101 5.97 5.64 6.03
C ALA A 101 4.49 5.47 5.67
N ASN A 102 3.65 6.45 6.02
CA ASN A 102 2.22 6.43 5.71
C ASN A 102 1.95 6.36 4.20
N GLU A 103 2.63 7.19 3.39
CA GLU A 103 2.46 7.19 1.93
C GLU A 103 2.98 5.91 1.27
N LEU A 104 3.98 5.25 1.85
CA LEU A 104 4.48 3.95 1.39
C LEU A 104 3.67 2.77 1.94
N GLY A 105 2.66 3.04 2.77
CA GLY A 105 1.87 2.02 3.47
C GLY A 105 2.69 1.21 4.47
N GLN A 106 3.85 1.73 4.93
CA GLN A 106 4.72 1.06 5.88
C GLN A 106 4.30 1.35 7.32
N HIS A 107 4.52 0.42 8.19
CA HIS A 107 4.22 0.61 9.61
C HIS A 107 5.22 1.56 10.26
N PHE A 108 4.73 2.65 10.84
CA PHE A 108 5.55 3.63 11.54
C PHE A 108 5.54 3.36 13.04
N VAL A 109 6.73 3.20 13.63
CA VAL A 109 6.91 2.98 15.07
C VAL A 109 7.78 4.09 15.63
N TYR A 110 7.28 4.78 16.63
CA TYR A 110 8.00 5.88 17.30
C TYR A 110 8.16 5.60 18.79
N ALA A 111 9.39 5.42 19.22
CA ALA A 111 9.77 5.26 20.63
C ALA A 111 10.46 6.51 21.15
N ALA A 112 9.78 7.27 22.01
CA ALA A 112 10.32 8.43 22.70
C ALA A 112 11.13 7.98 23.91
N CYS A 113 12.46 8.01 23.81
CA CYS A 113 13.37 7.62 24.88
C CYS A 113 13.97 8.82 25.64
N THR A 114 13.58 10.06 25.30
CA THR A 114 14.15 11.30 25.84
C THR A 114 14.06 11.40 27.37
N ASN A 115 13.02 10.81 27.96
CA ASN A 115 12.84 10.82 29.41
C ASN A 115 13.38 9.54 30.09
N ALA A 116 13.90 8.59 29.34
CA ALA A 116 14.48 7.37 29.87
C ALA A 116 15.91 7.64 30.38
N ASN A 117 16.29 7.05 31.49
CA ASN A 117 17.62 7.14 32.05
C ASN A 117 18.29 5.79 32.25
N THR A 118 17.51 4.71 32.20
CA THR A 118 17.95 3.35 32.49
C THR A 118 17.60 2.43 31.33
N LYS A 119 18.30 1.28 31.24
CA LYS A 119 17.99 0.22 30.29
C LYS A 119 16.52 -0.20 30.35
N GLY A 120 15.97 -0.35 31.55
CA GLY A 120 14.58 -0.77 31.73
C GLY A 120 13.58 0.24 31.17
N GLU A 121 13.80 1.53 31.38
CA GLU A 121 12.95 2.61 30.86
C GLU A 121 13.06 2.73 29.33
N VAL A 122 14.23 2.53 28.74
CA VAL A 122 14.39 2.48 27.27
C VAL A 122 13.63 1.30 26.69
N LEU A 123 13.77 0.11 27.28
CA LEU A 123 13.05 -1.08 26.84
C LEU A 123 11.53 -0.92 27.00
N GLU A 124 11.07 -0.25 28.07
CA GLU A 124 9.65 0.04 28.27
C GLU A 124 9.12 1.04 27.23
N ALA A 125 9.88 2.08 26.88
CA ALA A 125 9.51 3.01 25.81
C ALA A 125 9.37 2.30 24.45
N ILE A 126 10.29 1.39 24.13
CA ILE A 126 10.24 0.57 22.93
C ILE A 126 9.02 -0.38 22.97
N ALA A 127 8.81 -1.07 24.13
CA ALA A 127 7.66 -1.95 24.30
C ALA A 127 6.33 -1.24 24.06
N ASN A 128 6.18 -0.05 24.61
CA ASN A 128 4.98 0.77 24.46
C ASN A 128 4.77 1.17 22.98
N ALA A 129 5.83 1.54 22.26
CA ALA A 129 5.77 1.92 20.85
C ALA A 129 5.34 0.76 19.95
N TYR A 130 5.75 -0.47 20.25
CA TYR A 130 5.38 -1.67 19.53
C TYR A 130 4.14 -2.39 20.08
N MET A 131 3.55 -1.88 21.16
CA MET A 131 2.47 -2.56 21.89
C MET A 131 2.87 -3.97 22.36
N PHE A 132 4.13 -4.13 22.74
CA PHE A 132 4.63 -5.37 23.31
C PHE A 132 4.24 -5.49 24.79
N THR A 133 4.17 -6.71 25.27
CA THR A 133 4.02 -6.99 26.69
C THR A 133 5.34 -6.70 27.44
N LYS A 134 5.27 -6.42 28.74
CA LYS A 134 6.47 -6.22 29.57
C LYS A 134 7.45 -7.40 29.53
N GLN A 135 6.96 -8.61 29.30
CA GLN A 135 7.81 -9.81 29.20
C GLN A 135 8.61 -9.83 27.90
N GLN A 136 8.02 -9.36 26.78
CA GLN A 136 8.66 -9.31 25.48
C GLN A 136 9.78 -8.27 25.40
N ALA A 137 9.78 -7.26 26.24
CA ALA A 137 10.82 -6.24 26.29
C ALA A 137 11.53 -6.18 27.67
N LYS A 138 11.55 -7.30 28.41
CA LYS A 138 12.22 -7.38 29.71
C LYS A 138 13.74 -7.22 29.57
N ASN A 139 14.32 -7.78 28.52
CA ASN A 139 15.74 -7.74 28.17
C ASN A 139 15.89 -7.70 26.65
N PHE A 140 17.13 -7.66 26.18
CA PHE A 140 17.45 -7.59 24.76
C PHE A 140 17.07 -8.84 23.98
N ASP A 141 17.27 -10.05 24.53
CA ASP A 141 16.91 -11.30 23.84
C ASP A 141 15.40 -11.44 23.60
N PRO A 142 14.51 -11.28 24.63
CA PRO A 142 13.07 -11.26 24.41
C PRO A 142 12.62 -10.12 23.46
N LEU A 143 13.32 -8.98 23.43
CA LEU A 143 13.03 -7.91 22.51
C LEU A 143 13.31 -8.34 21.06
N LEU A 144 14.45 -9.01 20.81
CA LEU A 144 14.78 -9.53 19.48
C LEU A 144 13.72 -10.54 19.01
N ASP A 145 13.34 -11.49 19.88
CA ASP A 145 12.28 -12.45 19.58
C ASP A 145 10.96 -11.75 19.23
N ALA A 146 10.58 -10.71 19.99
CA ALA A 146 9.38 -9.94 19.73
C ALA A 146 9.43 -9.17 18.41
N LEU A 147 10.59 -8.57 18.08
CA LEU A 147 10.79 -7.84 16.82
C LEU A 147 10.74 -8.76 15.59
N THR A 148 11.15 -10.01 15.73
CA THR A 148 11.15 -10.99 14.63
C THR A 148 9.81 -11.71 14.46
N THR A 149 8.96 -11.72 15.50
CA THR A 149 7.62 -12.33 15.46
C THR A 149 6.48 -11.36 15.21
N LEU A 150 6.76 -10.12 14.80
CA LEU A 150 5.75 -9.07 14.55
C LEU A 150 4.66 -9.50 13.56
N VAL A 151 5.03 -10.24 12.52
CA VAL A 151 4.10 -10.65 11.45
C VAL A 151 3.12 -11.71 11.90
N ASP A 152 3.46 -12.55 12.84
CA ASP A 152 2.57 -13.62 13.32
C ASP A 152 1.26 -13.06 13.90
N LYS A 153 1.32 -11.84 14.44
CA LYS A 153 0.15 -11.15 15.01
C LYS A 153 -0.50 -10.12 14.08
N ALA A 154 0.29 -9.45 13.25
CA ALA A 154 -0.16 -8.33 12.43
C ALA A 154 -0.41 -8.68 10.97
N GLY A 155 -0.07 -9.91 10.54
CA GLY A 155 -0.11 -10.32 9.13
C GLY A 155 1.01 -9.68 8.28
N PRO A 156 1.02 -9.92 6.96
CA PRO A 156 2.04 -9.39 6.07
C PRO A 156 2.09 -7.86 6.10
N GLN A 157 3.24 -7.29 6.40
CA GLN A 157 3.45 -5.85 6.43
C GLN A 157 4.27 -5.42 5.22
N PRO A 158 3.94 -4.28 4.57
CA PRO A 158 4.72 -3.75 3.44
C PRO A 158 6.09 -3.19 3.87
N GLY A 159 6.35 -3.10 5.17
CA GLY A 159 7.60 -2.68 5.76
C GLY A 159 7.43 -1.90 7.06
N PHE A 160 8.54 -1.58 7.68
CA PHE A 160 8.60 -0.87 8.96
C PHE A 160 9.55 0.33 8.88
N VAL A 161 9.14 1.44 9.47
CA VAL A 161 9.98 2.61 9.74
C VAL A 161 9.95 2.86 11.25
N VAL A 162 11.07 2.67 11.87
CA VAL A 162 11.24 2.75 13.32
C VAL A 162 12.07 3.97 13.67
N VAL A 163 11.62 4.75 14.65
CA VAL A 163 12.35 5.89 15.18
C VAL A 163 12.56 5.71 16.69
N LEU A 164 13.81 5.67 17.11
CA LEU A 164 14.23 5.65 18.51
C LEU A 164 14.79 7.04 18.85
N GLU A 165 13.98 7.91 19.41
CA GLU A 165 14.36 9.30 19.65
C GLU A 165 14.87 9.50 21.06
N GLY A 166 16.06 10.13 21.17
CA GLY A 166 16.62 10.55 22.42
C GLY A 166 17.12 9.40 23.31
N LEU A 167 17.83 8.42 22.73
CA LEU A 167 18.46 7.35 23.51
C LEU A 167 19.43 7.97 24.55
N PRO A 168 19.29 7.63 25.84
CA PRO A 168 20.06 8.28 26.90
C PRO A 168 21.56 7.95 26.83
N CYS A 169 22.39 8.93 27.22
CA CYS A 169 23.82 8.78 27.37
C CYS A 169 24.21 8.84 28.85
N THR A 170 23.65 7.95 29.67
CA THR A 170 23.82 7.90 31.11
C THR A 170 24.71 6.72 31.54
N GLN A 171 25.19 6.71 32.77
CA GLN A 171 25.92 5.56 33.32
C GLN A 171 25.04 4.32 33.51
N LYS A 172 23.71 4.49 33.66
CA LYS A 172 22.74 3.39 33.80
C LYS A 172 22.29 2.83 32.47
N PHE A 173 22.60 3.53 31.39
CA PHE A 173 22.47 3.09 29.99
C PHE A 173 23.76 3.50 29.27
N ASP A 174 24.79 2.77 29.55
CA ASP A 174 26.16 3.04 29.12
C ASP A 174 26.36 2.76 27.62
N LYS A 175 27.57 2.93 27.15
CA LYS A 175 27.93 2.68 25.74
C LYS A 175 27.65 1.25 25.32
N GLU A 176 27.98 0.28 26.18
CA GLU A 176 27.78 -1.15 25.87
C GLU A 176 26.29 -1.48 25.72
N ALA A 177 25.45 -1.01 26.65
CA ALA A 177 24.01 -1.19 26.57
C ALA A 177 23.39 -0.56 25.30
N ARG A 178 23.90 0.63 24.88
CA ARG A 178 23.47 1.28 23.65
C ARG A 178 23.88 0.48 22.40
N GLU A 179 25.13 0.04 22.34
CA GLU A 179 25.64 -0.78 21.25
C GLU A 179 24.85 -2.09 21.15
N THR A 180 24.64 -2.79 22.27
CA THR A 180 23.84 -4.01 22.33
C THR A 180 22.39 -3.78 21.84
N LEU A 181 21.76 -2.68 22.24
CA LEU A 181 20.42 -2.33 21.73
C LEU A 181 20.43 -2.14 20.19
N LEU A 182 21.42 -1.44 19.67
CA LEU A 182 21.54 -1.22 18.23
C LEU A 182 21.85 -2.52 17.49
N ASP A 183 22.58 -3.47 18.10
CA ASP A 183 22.83 -4.79 17.54
C ASP A 183 21.53 -5.60 17.46
N VAL A 184 20.69 -5.58 18.50
CA VAL A 184 19.35 -6.20 18.47
C VAL A 184 18.53 -5.71 17.27
N PHE A 185 18.59 -4.40 17.00
CA PHE A 185 17.88 -3.86 15.83
C PHE A 185 18.57 -4.22 14.51
N ARG A 186 19.90 -4.39 14.47
CA ARG A 186 20.60 -4.89 13.27
C ARG A 186 20.22 -6.34 12.97
N ASP A 187 20.16 -7.18 13.99
CA ASP A 187 19.73 -8.58 13.86
C ASP A 187 18.27 -8.66 13.37
N ALA A 188 17.39 -7.82 13.92
CA ALA A 188 16.01 -7.70 13.43
C ALA A 188 15.95 -7.22 11.96
N VAL A 189 16.77 -6.24 11.59
CA VAL A 189 16.88 -5.74 10.20
C VAL A 189 17.37 -6.85 9.26
N GLU A 190 18.32 -7.66 9.66
CA GLU A 190 18.82 -8.81 8.88
C GLU A 190 17.73 -9.86 8.69
N PHE A 191 17.05 -10.25 9.78
CA PHE A 191 15.92 -11.17 9.75
C PHE A 191 14.83 -10.75 8.76
N TRP A 192 14.46 -9.45 8.75
CA TRP A 192 13.44 -8.91 7.83
C TRP A 192 13.97 -8.77 6.41
N SER A 193 15.28 -8.53 6.23
CA SER A 193 15.93 -8.47 4.92
C SER A 193 15.83 -9.80 4.19
N GLU A 194 16.08 -10.92 4.87
CA GLU A 194 15.92 -12.27 4.31
C GLU A 194 14.50 -12.56 3.82
N ARG A 195 13.52 -11.95 4.47
CA ARG A 195 12.09 -12.05 4.12
C ARG A 195 11.64 -11.00 3.10
N ARG A 196 12.57 -10.19 2.60
CA ARG A 196 12.32 -9.09 1.64
C ARG A 196 11.32 -8.05 2.15
N VAL A 197 11.23 -7.88 3.46
CA VAL A 197 10.44 -6.85 4.11
C VAL A 197 11.34 -5.68 4.45
N PRO A 198 11.07 -4.47 3.95
CA PRO A 198 11.82 -3.27 4.30
C PRO A 198 11.72 -2.98 5.80
N TYR A 199 12.86 -2.90 6.49
CA TYR A 199 12.90 -2.58 7.91
C TYR A 199 13.99 -1.52 8.16
N ARG A 200 13.57 -0.28 8.42
CA ARG A 200 14.47 0.86 8.61
C ARG A 200 14.41 1.35 10.04
N VAL A 201 15.54 1.51 10.67
CA VAL A 201 15.65 2.02 12.04
C VAL A 201 16.46 3.30 12.04
N PHE A 202 15.87 4.35 12.56
CA PHE A 202 16.49 5.66 12.76
C PHE A 202 16.61 5.93 14.26
N TYR A 203 17.78 6.39 14.71
CA TYR A 203 17.97 6.67 16.12
C TYR A 203 18.64 8.03 16.33
N SER A 204 18.37 8.65 17.48
CA SER A 204 19.13 9.78 18.01
C SER A 204 19.54 9.52 19.45
N PHE A 205 20.60 10.15 19.86
CA PHE A 205 20.99 10.23 21.27
C PHE A 205 20.47 11.54 21.89
N ALA A 206 20.24 11.54 23.21
CA ALA A 206 19.89 12.72 24.02
C ALA A 206 21.10 13.63 24.19
#